data_c827f8dfca045077cf904d236d87454c
#
_entry.id   c827f8dfca045077cf904d236d87454c
#
_cell.length_a   1.000
_cell.length_b   1.000
_cell.length_c   1.000
_cell.angle_alpha   90.00
_cell.angle_beta   90.00
_cell.angle_gamma   90.00
#
_symmetry.space_group_name_H-M   'P 1'
#
loop_
_entity.id
_entity.type
_entity.pdbx_description
1 polymer ?
#
loop_
_entity_poly.entity_id
_entity_poly.type
_entity_poly.pdbx_seq_one_letter_code
_entity_poly.pdbx_strand_id
1 'polypeptide(L)'
;SLHDALPILRCDADSINFMKGALCYSDWLTTVSPSYACELQMPFFGEGLDGIFRRRSNILSGILNGIDQGIWNPATDSMIPANFSPKDMSNKAECKRALQEELGLAQDPTRPLVVSIGRLTNQKGLGLVRYAMDGLMARGVQVAVLGTGDADQEEAFSYFSNTYGNPMCARIAFDNALSHRMYAGGDLLLMPSEFE
;
A
#
# COMPACT_ATOMS: atom_id res chain seq x y z
N SER A 1 -25.61 -29.18 -14.81
CA SER A 1 -25.21 -30.00 -13.65
C SER A 1 -23.74 -29.67 -13.26
N LEU A 2 -23.32 -30.08 -12.06
CA LEU A 2 -21.90 -29.92 -11.62
C LEU A 2 -20.94 -30.62 -12.62
N HIS A 3 -21.37 -31.67 -13.28
CA HIS A 3 -20.57 -32.38 -14.29
C HIS A 3 -20.27 -31.53 -15.54
N ASP A 4 -21.17 -30.64 -15.92
CA ASP A 4 -20.98 -29.79 -17.11
C ASP A 4 -20.07 -28.59 -16.79
N ALA A 5 -19.96 -28.20 -15.50
CA ALA A 5 -19.10 -27.10 -15.04
C ALA A 5 -17.63 -27.53 -14.82
N LEU A 6 -17.37 -28.79 -14.48
CA LEU A 6 -16.03 -29.29 -14.17
C LEU A 6 -14.98 -29.05 -15.28
N PRO A 7 -15.27 -29.22 -16.60
CA PRO A 7 -14.29 -28.93 -17.64
C PRO A 7 -13.87 -27.45 -17.71
N ILE A 8 -14.78 -26.53 -17.35
CA ILE A 8 -14.53 -25.09 -17.37
C ILE A 8 -13.67 -24.66 -16.16
N LEU A 9 -13.84 -25.36 -15.02
CA LEU A 9 -13.10 -25.10 -13.79
C LEU A 9 -11.68 -25.67 -13.81
N ARG A 10 -11.38 -26.66 -14.65
CA ARG A 10 -10.06 -27.29 -14.71
C ARG A 10 -8.98 -26.30 -15.14
N CYS A 11 -7.89 -26.30 -14.39
CA CYS A 11 -6.62 -25.65 -14.76
C CYS A 11 -5.67 -26.63 -15.43
N ASP A 12 -5.61 -27.85 -14.89
CA ASP A 12 -4.81 -28.98 -15.34
C ASP A 12 -5.57 -30.29 -15.04
N ALA A 13 -4.89 -31.44 -15.16
CA ALA A 13 -5.52 -32.75 -14.99
C ALA A 13 -6.11 -32.97 -13.57
N ASP A 14 -5.49 -32.33 -12.54
CA ASP A 14 -5.74 -32.65 -11.13
C ASP A 14 -6.18 -31.46 -10.28
N SER A 15 -6.29 -30.24 -10.87
CA SER A 15 -6.64 -29.03 -10.11
C SER A 15 -7.86 -28.30 -10.68
N ILE A 16 -8.59 -27.65 -9.76
CA ILE A 16 -9.79 -26.86 -10.06
C ILE A 16 -9.54 -25.41 -9.60
N ASN A 17 -9.78 -24.45 -10.50
CA ASN A 17 -9.71 -23.04 -10.18
C ASN A 17 -11.12 -22.48 -9.96
N PHE A 18 -11.49 -22.28 -8.70
CA PHE A 18 -12.79 -21.70 -8.35
C PHE A 18 -12.96 -20.26 -8.85
N MET A 19 -11.89 -19.47 -8.89
CA MET A 19 -11.93 -18.11 -9.46
C MET A 19 -12.34 -18.13 -10.92
N LYS A 20 -11.76 -19.04 -11.72
CA LYS A 20 -12.15 -19.26 -13.11
C LYS A 20 -13.63 -19.58 -13.24
N GLY A 21 -14.17 -20.44 -12.37
CA GLY A 21 -15.58 -20.75 -12.32
C GLY A 21 -16.44 -19.54 -12.00
N ALA A 22 -16.11 -18.82 -10.95
CA ALA A 22 -16.80 -17.60 -10.59
C ALA A 22 -16.81 -16.58 -11.74
N LEU A 23 -15.67 -16.33 -12.36
CA LEU A 23 -15.55 -15.43 -13.51
C LEU A 23 -16.37 -15.88 -14.71
N CYS A 24 -16.58 -17.18 -14.93
CA CYS A 24 -17.36 -17.69 -16.06
C CYS A 24 -18.88 -17.60 -15.85
N TYR A 25 -19.35 -17.71 -14.60
CA TYR A 25 -20.79 -17.86 -14.31
C TYR A 25 -21.44 -16.67 -13.60
N SER A 26 -20.67 -15.69 -13.13
CA SER A 26 -21.23 -14.48 -12.51
C SER A 26 -21.95 -13.62 -13.54
N ASP A 27 -23.03 -12.96 -13.13
CA ASP A 27 -23.78 -12.02 -13.99
C ASP A 27 -23.04 -10.71 -14.19
N TRP A 28 -22.19 -10.33 -13.23
CA TRP A 28 -21.39 -9.09 -13.24
C TRP A 28 -20.04 -9.31 -12.60
N LEU A 29 -19.00 -8.67 -13.15
CA LEU A 29 -17.64 -8.71 -12.63
C LEU A 29 -17.21 -7.32 -12.20
N THR A 30 -16.69 -7.22 -10.98
CA THR A 30 -16.14 -5.97 -10.46
C THR A 30 -14.72 -6.16 -9.96
N THR A 31 -13.91 -5.12 -10.11
CA THR A 31 -12.57 -5.05 -9.54
C THR A 31 -12.30 -3.66 -8.98
N VAL A 32 -11.21 -3.51 -8.25
CA VAL A 32 -10.75 -2.21 -7.76
C VAL A 32 -10.10 -1.43 -8.90
N SER A 33 -10.57 -0.20 -9.17
CA SER A 33 -10.05 0.71 -10.18
C SER A 33 -10.45 0.37 -11.64
N PRO A 34 -10.93 1.39 -12.40
CA PRO A 34 -11.16 1.27 -13.83
C PRO A 34 -9.89 0.90 -14.62
N SER A 35 -8.72 1.42 -14.22
CA SER A 35 -7.44 1.07 -14.85
C SER A 35 -7.11 -0.41 -14.66
N TYR A 36 -7.30 -0.93 -13.45
CA TYR A 36 -7.06 -2.35 -13.18
C TYR A 36 -8.04 -3.27 -13.95
N ALA A 37 -9.28 -2.84 -14.15
CA ALA A 37 -10.19 -3.58 -15.04
C ALA A 37 -9.67 -3.71 -16.49
N CYS A 38 -8.95 -2.71 -16.98
CA CYS A 38 -8.26 -2.78 -18.27
C CYS A 38 -7.01 -3.67 -18.20
N GLU A 39 -6.22 -3.55 -17.15
CA GLU A 39 -4.99 -4.33 -16.93
C GLU A 39 -5.26 -5.83 -16.83
N LEU A 40 -6.32 -6.25 -16.12
CA LEU A 40 -6.75 -7.67 -16.02
C LEU A 40 -6.98 -8.35 -17.37
N GLN A 41 -7.22 -7.58 -18.43
CA GLN A 41 -7.40 -8.10 -19.78
C GLN A 41 -6.08 -8.34 -20.52
N MET A 42 -4.94 -7.95 -19.90
CA MET A 42 -3.59 -8.16 -20.43
C MET A 42 -2.96 -9.42 -19.82
N PRO A 43 -2.15 -10.19 -20.58
CA PRO A 43 -1.56 -11.44 -20.10
C PRO A 43 -0.75 -11.29 -18.81
N PHE A 44 -0.01 -10.19 -18.64
CA PHE A 44 0.84 -9.96 -17.47
C PHE A 44 0.03 -9.80 -16.17
N PHE A 45 -1.07 -9.03 -16.21
CA PHE A 45 -1.86 -8.73 -15.02
C PHE A 45 -3.02 -9.72 -14.80
N GLY A 46 -3.39 -10.46 -15.84
CA GLY A 46 -4.55 -11.38 -15.79
C GLY A 46 -4.25 -12.73 -15.16
N GLU A 47 -2.97 -13.02 -14.81
CA GLU A 47 -2.56 -14.27 -14.12
C GLU A 47 -3.13 -15.53 -14.80
N GLY A 48 -3.12 -15.55 -16.13
CA GLY A 48 -3.68 -16.66 -16.95
C GLY A 48 -5.21 -16.64 -17.11
N LEU A 49 -5.90 -15.63 -16.54
CA LEU A 49 -7.36 -15.45 -16.66
C LEU A 49 -7.73 -14.30 -17.62
N ASP A 50 -6.75 -13.61 -18.18
CA ASP A 50 -6.91 -12.48 -19.11
C ASP A 50 -7.86 -12.78 -20.27
N GLY A 51 -7.82 -14.00 -20.81
CA GLY A 51 -8.74 -14.44 -21.86
C GLY A 51 -10.20 -14.48 -21.41
N ILE A 52 -10.48 -14.73 -20.13
CA ILE A 52 -11.85 -14.69 -19.59
C ILE A 52 -12.28 -13.24 -19.42
N PHE A 53 -11.43 -12.39 -18.83
CA PHE A 53 -11.71 -10.97 -18.65
C PHE A 53 -11.99 -10.28 -19.99
N ARG A 54 -11.21 -10.57 -21.04
CA ARG A 54 -11.47 -10.05 -22.40
C ARG A 54 -12.82 -10.48 -22.95
N ARG A 55 -13.16 -11.78 -22.84
CA ARG A 55 -14.45 -12.29 -23.33
C ARG A 55 -15.66 -11.73 -22.58
N ARG A 56 -15.47 -11.33 -21.33
CA ARG A 56 -16.52 -10.81 -20.46
C ARG A 56 -16.35 -9.32 -20.14
N SER A 57 -15.62 -8.60 -20.98
CA SER A 57 -15.33 -7.18 -20.78
C SER A 57 -16.58 -6.28 -20.73
N ASN A 58 -17.66 -6.69 -21.37
CA ASN A 58 -18.94 -6.00 -21.37
C ASN A 58 -19.66 -5.97 -20.01
N ILE A 59 -19.30 -6.88 -19.10
CA ILE A 59 -19.82 -6.94 -17.73
C ILE A 59 -18.76 -6.73 -16.66
N LEU A 60 -17.53 -6.39 -17.07
CA LEU A 60 -16.42 -6.08 -16.17
C LEU A 60 -16.36 -4.58 -15.92
N SER A 61 -16.39 -4.17 -14.65
CA SER A 61 -16.25 -2.79 -14.26
C SER A 61 -15.25 -2.63 -13.11
N GLY A 62 -14.53 -1.52 -13.12
CA GLY A 62 -13.63 -1.11 -12.05
C GLY A 62 -14.24 -0.03 -11.18
N ILE A 63 -14.19 -0.21 -9.87
CA ILE A 63 -14.73 0.73 -8.89
C ILE A 63 -13.60 1.19 -7.98
N LEU A 64 -13.39 2.50 -7.88
CA LEU A 64 -12.40 3.07 -6.96
C LEU A 64 -12.85 2.91 -5.52
N ASN A 65 -11.91 2.55 -4.64
CA ASN A 65 -12.17 2.59 -3.21
C ASN A 65 -12.47 4.02 -2.74
N GLY A 66 -13.38 4.15 -1.79
CA GLY A 66 -13.63 5.38 -1.07
C GLY A 66 -12.68 5.54 0.11
N ILE A 67 -12.67 6.74 0.69
CA ILE A 67 -12.02 7.06 1.96
C ILE A 67 -13.10 7.45 2.95
N ASP A 68 -13.09 6.87 4.14
CA ASP A 68 -13.95 7.29 5.24
C ASP A 68 -13.47 8.66 5.75
N GLN A 69 -14.20 9.72 5.36
CA GLN A 69 -13.87 11.09 5.72
C GLN A 69 -14.18 11.43 7.19
N GLY A 70 -14.88 10.57 7.91
CA GLY A 70 -15.08 10.71 9.35
C GLY A 70 -13.85 10.23 10.13
N ILE A 71 -13.25 9.13 9.67
CA ILE A 71 -12.06 8.52 10.30
C ILE A 71 -10.79 9.25 9.86
N TRP A 72 -10.61 9.46 8.55
CA TRP A 72 -9.38 10.02 7.95
C TRP A 72 -9.50 11.54 7.74
N ASN A 73 -9.87 12.27 8.79
CA ASN A 73 -10.04 13.72 8.74
C ASN A 73 -9.13 14.41 9.75
N PRO A 74 -8.02 15.02 9.32
CA PRO A 74 -7.06 15.64 10.23
C PRO A 74 -7.64 16.78 11.07
N ALA A 75 -8.81 17.34 10.69
CA ALA A 75 -9.47 18.38 11.47
C ALA A 75 -10.16 17.83 12.73
N THR A 76 -10.50 16.54 12.77
CA THR A 76 -11.27 15.92 13.86
C THR A 76 -10.67 14.61 14.36
N ASP A 77 -9.56 14.17 13.79
CA ASP A 77 -8.87 12.93 14.14
C ASP A 77 -8.31 13.01 15.56
N SER A 78 -8.73 12.12 16.43
CA SER A 78 -8.28 12.03 17.82
C SER A 78 -6.97 11.24 17.99
N MET A 79 -6.47 10.58 16.93
CA MET A 79 -5.24 9.77 16.96
C MET A 79 -4.00 10.60 16.65
N ILE A 80 -4.15 11.84 16.19
CA ILE A 80 -3.03 12.74 15.89
C ILE A 80 -2.83 13.75 17.01
N PRO A 81 -1.58 14.20 17.25
CA PRO A 81 -1.27 15.06 18.39
C PRO A 81 -1.85 16.47 18.29
N ALA A 82 -2.06 16.97 17.07
CA ALA A 82 -2.65 18.28 16.83
C ALA A 82 -3.47 18.28 15.54
N ASN A 83 -4.70 18.78 15.62
CA ASN A 83 -5.60 18.82 14.47
C ASN A 83 -5.23 19.97 13.52
N PHE A 84 -5.38 19.75 12.22
CA PHE A 84 -5.13 20.72 11.16
C PHE A 84 -6.11 20.53 10.00
N SER A 85 -6.17 21.50 9.11
CA SER A 85 -7.03 21.41 7.93
C SER A 85 -6.37 22.06 6.71
N PRO A 86 -6.89 21.88 5.49
CA PRO A 86 -6.38 22.57 4.31
C PRO A 86 -6.41 24.11 4.41
N LYS A 87 -7.24 24.67 5.30
CA LYS A 87 -7.32 26.11 5.55
C LYS A 87 -6.33 26.60 6.59
N ASP A 88 -5.92 25.71 7.49
CA ASP A 88 -4.94 26.01 8.55
C ASP A 88 -4.04 24.80 8.78
N MET A 89 -2.81 24.89 8.27
CA MET A 89 -1.78 23.84 8.33
C MET A 89 -0.78 24.07 9.47
N SER A 90 -0.98 25.08 10.34
CA SER A 90 -0.02 25.46 11.37
C SER A 90 0.38 24.30 12.29
N ASN A 91 -0.58 23.48 12.67
CA ASN A 91 -0.37 22.34 13.55
C ASN A 91 0.28 21.10 12.89
N LYS A 92 0.45 21.10 11.56
CA LYS A 92 1.13 19.97 10.87
C LYS A 92 2.60 19.84 11.31
N ALA A 93 3.26 20.95 11.63
CA ALA A 93 4.62 20.94 12.14
C ALA A 93 4.72 20.21 13.51
N GLU A 94 3.71 20.37 14.37
CA GLU A 94 3.65 19.64 15.65
C GLU A 94 3.42 18.14 15.44
N CYS A 95 2.59 17.75 14.46
CA CYS A 95 2.43 16.34 14.10
C CYS A 95 3.75 15.73 13.62
N LYS A 96 4.54 16.46 12.83
CA LYS A 96 5.86 16.00 12.39
C LYS A 96 6.83 15.86 13.56
N ARG A 97 6.92 16.86 14.43
CA ARG A 97 7.78 16.84 15.61
C ARG A 97 7.47 15.63 16.51
N ALA A 98 6.19 15.44 16.83
CA ALA A 98 5.74 14.34 17.67
C ALA A 98 6.02 12.96 17.02
N LEU A 99 5.85 12.85 15.71
CA LEU A 99 6.17 11.62 14.97
C LEU A 99 7.67 11.33 14.99
N GLN A 100 8.52 12.35 14.79
CA GLN A 100 9.98 12.19 14.88
C GLN A 100 10.39 11.70 16.27
N GLU A 101 9.80 12.28 17.33
CA GLU A 101 10.05 11.88 18.71
C GLU A 101 9.61 10.43 18.97
N GLU A 102 8.39 10.04 18.59
CA GLU A 102 7.85 8.70 18.79
C GLU A 102 8.66 7.63 18.07
N LEU A 103 9.16 7.93 16.87
CA LEU A 103 9.94 7.00 16.06
C LEU A 103 11.44 7.01 16.38
N GLY A 104 11.90 7.87 17.29
CA GLY A 104 13.32 8.04 17.63
C GLY A 104 14.15 8.66 16.50
N LEU A 105 13.50 9.40 15.60
CA LEU A 105 14.17 10.14 14.54
C LEU A 105 14.74 11.46 15.08
N ALA A 106 15.75 12.01 14.41
CA ALA A 106 16.26 13.33 14.74
C ALA A 106 15.16 14.39 14.59
N GLN A 107 14.91 15.18 15.64
CA GLN A 107 13.92 16.26 15.60
C GLN A 107 14.46 17.45 14.82
N ASP A 108 14.21 17.44 13.51
CA ASP A 108 14.64 18.49 12.60
C ASP A 108 13.46 18.86 11.67
N PRO A 109 12.86 20.04 11.83
CA PRO A 109 11.72 20.47 11.01
C PRO A 109 12.07 20.68 9.54
N THR A 110 13.35 20.87 9.21
CA THR A 110 13.83 21.18 7.86
C THR A 110 14.11 19.92 7.03
N ARG A 111 14.35 18.78 7.68
CA ARG A 111 14.59 17.51 6.98
C ARG A 111 13.29 16.94 6.43
N PRO A 112 13.20 16.61 5.13
CA PRO A 112 12.02 15.93 4.60
C PRO A 112 11.81 14.57 5.29
N LEU A 113 10.59 14.33 5.77
CA LEU A 113 10.18 13.04 6.35
C LEU A 113 9.30 12.29 5.37
N VAL A 114 9.84 11.25 4.80
CA VAL A 114 9.15 10.33 3.88
C VAL A 114 8.54 9.19 4.69
N VAL A 115 7.25 8.92 4.50
CA VAL A 115 6.55 7.81 5.16
C VAL A 115 6.08 6.80 4.12
N SER A 116 6.18 5.52 4.45
CA SER A 116 5.62 4.42 3.67
C SER A 116 4.81 3.51 4.60
N ILE A 117 3.53 3.30 4.27
CA ILE A 117 2.58 2.59 5.12
C ILE A 117 1.87 1.55 4.27
N GLY A 118 1.95 0.27 4.64
CA GLY A 118 1.25 -0.78 3.93
C GLY A 118 1.89 -2.14 4.08
N ARG A 119 1.40 -3.12 3.31
CA ARG A 119 1.99 -4.46 3.30
C ARG A 119 3.40 -4.43 2.73
N LEU A 120 4.33 -5.08 3.42
CA LEU A 120 5.72 -5.18 3.00
C LEU A 120 5.87 -6.36 2.01
N THR A 121 5.40 -6.17 0.78
CA THR A 121 5.42 -7.16 -0.31
C THR A 121 6.06 -6.60 -1.56
N ASN A 122 6.54 -7.49 -2.44
CA ASN A 122 7.17 -7.07 -3.71
C ASN A 122 6.22 -6.26 -4.58
N GLN A 123 4.92 -6.60 -4.59
CA GLN A 123 3.89 -5.85 -5.31
C GLN A 123 3.89 -4.35 -4.96
N LYS A 124 4.26 -3.98 -3.74
CA LYS A 124 4.34 -2.59 -3.27
C LYS A 124 5.62 -1.86 -3.71
N GLY A 125 6.41 -2.46 -4.60
CA GLY A 125 7.61 -1.84 -5.18
C GLY A 125 8.74 -1.59 -4.17
N LEU A 126 8.75 -2.33 -3.06
CA LEU A 126 9.70 -2.10 -1.96
C LEU A 126 11.15 -2.39 -2.37
N GLY A 127 11.37 -3.21 -3.39
CA GLY A 127 12.69 -3.40 -4.00
C GLY A 127 13.29 -2.08 -4.51
N LEU A 128 12.47 -1.21 -5.10
CA LEU A 128 12.90 0.11 -5.54
C LEU A 128 13.25 1.03 -4.35
N VAL A 129 12.46 0.96 -3.26
CA VAL A 129 12.75 1.71 -2.02
C VAL A 129 14.09 1.26 -1.43
N ARG A 130 14.32 -0.06 -1.35
CA ARG A 130 15.59 -0.64 -0.86
C ARG A 130 16.78 -0.16 -1.70
N TYR A 131 16.65 -0.18 -3.02
CA TYR A 131 17.70 0.31 -3.92
C TYR A 131 17.99 1.82 -3.72
N ALA A 132 16.97 2.62 -3.48
CA ALA A 132 17.12 4.06 -3.31
C ALA A 132 17.58 4.51 -1.92
N MET A 133 17.62 3.59 -0.93
CA MET A 133 17.80 3.96 0.49
C MET A 133 19.09 4.73 0.77
N ASP A 134 20.24 4.26 0.28
CA ASP A 134 21.53 4.97 0.46
C ASP A 134 21.47 6.39 -0.12
N GLY A 135 20.84 6.53 -1.28
CA GLY A 135 20.66 7.83 -1.92
C GLY A 135 19.76 8.79 -1.15
N LEU A 136 18.73 8.29 -0.49
CA LEU A 136 17.84 9.08 0.39
C LEU A 136 18.60 9.53 1.64
N MET A 137 19.31 8.61 2.28
CA MET A 137 20.12 8.90 3.47
C MET A 137 21.22 9.95 3.18
N ALA A 138 21.93 9.81 2.05
CA ALA A 138 22.95 10.75 1.62
C ALA A 138 22.41 12.17 1.37
N ARG A 139 21.13 12.31 1.05
CA ARG A 139 20.45 13.60 0.86
C ARG A 139 19.86 14.18 2.15
N GLY A 140 20.07 13.51 3.29
CA GLY A 140 19.55 13.95 4.57
C GLY A 140 18.03 13.75 4.75
N VAL A 141 17.40 12.92 3.93
CA VAL A 141 15.98 12.58 4.05
C VAL A 141 15.80 11.65 5.26
N GLN A 142 14.72 11.83 5.99
CA GLN A 142 14.26 10.86 6.98
C GLN A 142 13.23 9.91 6.36
N VAL A 143 13.29 8.63 6.74
CA VAL A 143 12.37 7.62 6.22
C VAL A 143 11.73 6.85 7.38
N ALA A 144 10.42 6.75 7.37
CA ALA A 144 9.65 5.92 8.29
C ALA A 144 8.82 4.91 7.52
N VAL A 145 8.94 3.64 7.89
CA VAL A 145 8.19 2.53 7.28
C VAL A 145 7.33 1.85 8.34
N LEU A 146 6.06 1.60 8.03
CA LEU A 146 5.12 0.87 8.87
C LEU A 146 4.43 -0.23 8.07
N GLY A 147 4.52 -1.45 8.52
CA GLY A 147 3.80 -2.56 7.93
C GLY A 147 4.36 -3.93 8.31
N THR A 148 3.70 -4.97 7.81
CA THR A 148 4.13 -6.37 7.87
C THR A 148 3.96 -7.00 6.50
N GLY A 149 4.67 -8.09 6.21
CA GLY A 149 4.55 -8.79 4.93
C GLY A 149 5.53 -9.93 4.75
N ASP A 150 6.28 -9.89 3.64
CA ASP A 150 7.26 -10.91 3.30
C ASP A 150 8.49 -10.79 4.22
N ALA A 151 8.97 -11.92 4.73
CA ALA A 151 10.05 -11.95 5.72
C ALA A 151 11.34 -11.26 5.24
N ASP A 152 11.68 -11.37 3.96
CA ASP A 152 12.85 -10.73 3.37
C ASP A 152 12.72 -9.19 3.34
N GLN A 153 11.50 -8.67 3.20
CA GLN A 153 11.22 -7.23 3.27
C GLN A 153 11.28 -6.72 4.71
N GLU A 154 10.67 -7.45 5.64
CA GLU A 154 10.72 -7.12 7.07
C GLU A 154 12.16 -7.08 7.61
N GLU A 155 12.95 -8.10 7.26
CA GLU A 155 14.38 -8.18 7.62
C GLU A 155 15.18 -7.01 7.03
N ALA A 156 14.98 -6.71 5.74
CA ALA A 156 15.69 -5.64 5.07
C ALA A 156 15.40 -4.25 5.69
N PHE A 157 14.13 -3.93 5.97
CA PHE A 157 13.79 -2.65 6.58
C PHE A 157 14.22 -2.57 8.04
N SER A 158 14.19 -3.68 8.78
CA SER A 158 14.77 -3.77 10.13
C SER A 158 16.28 -3.53 10.11
N TYR A 159 16.98 -4.12 9.15
CA TYR A 159 18.42 -3.88 8.93
C TYR A 159 18.71 -2.39 8.63
N PHE A 160 17.96 -1.75 7.74
CA PHE A 160 18.15 -0.32 7.46
C PHE A 160 17.90 0.55 8.70
N SER A 161 16.84 0.28 9.45
CA SER A 161 16.56 0.99 10.69
C SER A 161 17.71 0.90 11.70
N ASN A 162 18.29 -0.29 11.85
CA ASN A 162 19.44 -0.51 12.74
C ASN A 162 20.74 0.11 12.20
N THR A 163 20.95 0.10 10.88
CA THR A 163 22.18 0.55 10.25
C THR A 163 22.27 2.07 10.20
N TYR A 164 21.18 2.75 9.81
CA TYR A 164 21.18 4.21 9.68
C TYR A 164 20.81 4.94 10.97
N GLY A 165 20.04 4.31 11.85
CA GLY A 165 19.63 4.95 13.12
C GLY A 165 18.71 6.14 12.90
N ASN A 166 19.03 7.28 13.49
CA ASN A 166 18.18 8.47 13.57
C ASN A 166 17.52 8.99 12.27
N PRO A 167 18.03 8.82 11.04
CA PRO A 167 17.30 9.18 9.84
C PRO A 167 16.32 8.13 9.38
N MET A 168 16.32 6.90 9.95
CA MET A 168 15.49 5.79 9.48
C MET A 168 14.82 5.06 10.64
N CYS A 169 13.51 4.80 10.52
CA CYS A 169 12.77 3.93 11.44
C CYS A 169 11.85 2.97 10.66
N ALA A 170 11.95 1.68 10.96
CA ALA A 170 10.99 0.68 10.51
C ALA A 170 10.21 0.14 11.71
N ARG A 171 8.88 0.19 11.62
CA ARG A 171 7.94 -0.45 12.54
C ARG A 171 7.30 -1.64 11.84
N ILE A 172 7.79 -2.83 12.15
CA ILE A 172 7.26 -4.08 11.60
C ILE A 172 6.05 -4.49 12.46
N ALA A 173 4.92 -3.88 12.13
CA ALA A 173 3.67 -4.07 12.88
C ALA A 173 2.46 -3.61 12.04
N PHE A 174 1.29 -4.10 12.43
CA PHE A 174 0.01 -3.49 12.06
C PHE A 174 -0.41 -2.54 13.19
N ASP A 175 -0.29 -1.22 12.97
CA ASP A 175 -0.64 -0.19 13.96
C ASP A 175 -1.45 0.91 13.29
N ASN A 176 -2.75 0.87 13.50
CA ASN A 176 -3.68 1.85 12.93
C ASN A 176 -3.44 3.26 13.48
N ALA A 177 -3.23 3.39 14.78
CA ALA A 177 -3.03 4.70 15.40
C ALA A 177 -1.72 5.36 14.94
N LEU A 178 -0.63 4.57 14.81
CA LEU A 178 0.62 5.06 14.24
C LEU A 178 0.45 5.45 12.76
N SER A 179 -0.37 4.71 11.98
CA SER A 179 -0.62 5.09 10.58
C SER A 179 -1.24 6.48 10.45
N HIS A 180 -2.21 6.83 11.31
CA HIS A 180 -2.79 8.18 11.37
C HIS A 180 -1.72 9.24 11.67
N ARG A 181 -0.87 8.99 12.66
CA ARG A 181 0.23 9.91 13.00
C ARG A 181 1.27 10.03 11.89
N MET A 182 1.56 8.94 11.18
CA MET A 182 2.48 8.96 10.04
C MET A 182 1.91 9.75 8.86
N TYR A 183 0.62 9.59 8.52
CA TYR A 183 -0.03 10.43 7.52
C TYR A 183 -0.04 11.91 7.91
N ALA A 184 -0.30 12.21 9.20
CA ALA A 184 -0.33 13.57 9.67
C ALA A 184 1.06 14.21 9.77
N GLY A 185 2.09 13.47 10.18
CA GLY A 185 3.43 13.98 10.43
C GLY A 185 4.37 13.91 9.22
N GLY A 186 4.13 13.00 8.26
CA GLY A 186 4.97 12.86 7.07
C GLY A 186 4.86 14.07 6.13
N ASP A 187 5.96 14.44 5.50
CA ASP A 187 5.98 15.46 4.44
C ASP A 187 5.64 14.85 3.08
N LEU A 188 6.06 13.60 2.86
CA LEU A 188 5.88 12.86 1.61
C LEU A 188 5.40 11.44 1.91
N LEU A 189 4.39 10.97 1.17
CA LEU A 189 3.97 9.58 1.17
C LEU A 189 4.61 8.85 0.00
N LEU A 190 5.31 7.75 0.30
CA LEU A 190 5.97 6.92 -0.69
C LEU A 190 5.14 5.65 -0.95
N MET A 191 4.60 5.54 -2.16
CA MET A 191 3.81 4.41 -2.63
C MET A 191 4.27 3.98 -4.02
N PRO A 192 5.40 3.24 -4.15
CA PRO A 192 5.98 2.89 -5.44
C PRO A 192 5.40 1.57 -6.00
N SER A 193 4.14 1.25 -5.70
CA SER A 193 3.51 0.00 -6.12
C SER A 193 3.66 -0.26 -7.61
N GLU A 194 3.99 -1.49 -7.98
CA GLU A 194 4.07 -1.92 -9.38
C GLU A 194 2.67 -2.07 -9.99
N PHE A 195 1.73 -2.55 -9.17
CA PHE A 195 0.28 -2.61 -9.48
C PHE A 195 -0.53 -2.65 -8.17
N GLU A 196 -1.80 -2.35 -8.25
CA GLU A 196 -2.74 -2.32 -7.12
C GLU A 196 -3.78 -3.45 -7.21
#